data_585c450ea94185a5b530dd40cc12e628
#
_entry.id   585c450ea94185a5b530dd40cc12e628
#
_cell.length_a   1.000
_cell.length_b   1.000
_cell.length_c   1.000
_cell.angle_alpha   90.00
_cell.angle_beta   90.00
_cell.angle_gamma   90.00
#
_symmetry.space_group_name_H-M   'P 1'
#
loop_
_entity.id
_entity.type
_entity.pdbx_description
1 polymer ?
#
loop_
_entity_poly.entity_id
_entity_poly.type
_entity_poly.pdbx_seq_one_letter_code
_entity_poly.pdbx_strand_id
1 'polypeptide(L)'
;MEKSKVSSESLIGRESELRHLHMAVRNRQSQLIWGPGDAGKTFLIARMLAELPEGERRKCICWAGPASRRELLEHVIRGLYFAGDPLVHEKVRADRFTEANLARWIDKQSALRLRGILFTATERGEYRLFLDHLSPVSHAITELLKQIVYRAKTPVYLTGRGCSQAEIGSAWSLYWTDEYRIHLGPMPENAARELVEICIRRFGLDSLDLGGFREDLLHLSGHLPGSIVKMCELAAEPRYHYGDQVKMRLLHVDYLLQGKRFSSPSSYAS
;
A
#
# COMPACT_ATOMS: atom_id res chain seq x y z
N MET A 1 -0.53 -17.83 -8.40
CA MET A 1 -0.14 -16.69 -7.55
C MET A 1 1.31 -16.88 -7.13
N GLU A 2 2.24 -16.29 -7.89
CA GLU A 2 3.65 -16.28 -7.53
C GLU A 2 3.84 -15.49 -6.25
N LYS A 3 4.37 -16.15 -5.24
CA LYS A 3 4.90 -15.50 -4.04
C LYS A 3 6.06 -14.63 -4.51
N SER A 4 5.83 -13.32 -4.70
CA SER A 4 6.94 -12.40 -4.85
C SER A 4 7.80 -12.55 -3.60
N LYS A 5 8.96 -13.16 -3.75
CA LYS A 5 10.04 -13.06 -2.77
C LYS A 5 10.32 -11.56 -2.62
N VAL A 6 9.75 -10.94 -1.60
CA VAL A 6 10.30 -9.69 -1.08
C VAL A 6 11.66 -10.09 -0.55
N SER A 7 12.67 -9.96 -1.43
CA SER A 7 14.05 -10.23 -1.10
C SER A 7 14.45 -9.31 0.06
N SER A 8 15.43 -9.72 0.81
CA SER A 8 16.06 -9.04 1.95
C SER A 8 16.73 -7.69 1.57
N GLU A 9 16.20 -6.99 0.60
CA GLU A 9 16.68 -5.68 0.19
C GLU A 9 16.43 -4.71 1.36
N SER A 10 17.50 -4.16 1.88
CA SER A 10 17.48 -3.14 2.91
C SER A 10 16.56 -1.99 2.44
N LEU A 11 15.70 -1.52 3.32
CA LEU A 11 14.86 -0.35 3.07
C LEU A 11 15.76 0.88 3.14
N ILE A 12 16.34 1.25 2.00
CA ILE A 12 17.31 2.33 1.91
C ILE A 12 16.63 3.68 2.10
N GLY A 13 17.15 4.48 3.04
CA GLY A 13 16.74 5.85 3.26
C GLY A 13 15.32 6.03 3.79
N ARG A 14 14.75 5.00 4.43
CA ARG A 14 13.41 5.00 5.04
C ARG A 14 13.39 4.35 6.42
N GLU A 15 14.55 4.22 7.03
CA GLU A 15 14.72 3.52 8.32
C GLU A 15 14.00 4.25 9.45
N SER A 16 13.90 5.57 9.41
CA SER A 16 13.18 6.39 10.39
C SER A 16 11.67 6.16 10.30
N GLU A 17 11.14 6.18 9.09
CA GLU A 17 9.72 5.96 8.83
C GLU A 17 9.31 4.52 9.14
N LEU A 18 10.17 3.54 8.85
CA LEU A 18 9.94 2.15 9.23
C LEU A 18 9.91 1.99 10.76
N ARG A 19 10.86 2.57 11.48
CA ARG A 19 10.87 2.57 12.97
C ARG A 19 9.61 3.22 13.53
N HIS A 20 9.19 4.36 12.97
CA HIS A 20 7.96 5.04 13.38
C HIS A 20 6.74 4.12 13.18
N LEU A 21 6.62 3.50 12.00
CA LEU A 21 5.53 2.57 11.71
C LEU A 21 5.55 1.35 12.64
N HIS A 22 6.72 0.77 12.94
CA HIS A 22 6.85 -0.32 13.92
C HIS A 22 6.36 0.08 15.32
N MET A 23 6.75 1.27 15.79
CA MET A 23 6.29 1.78 17.08
C MET A 23 4.77 1.97 17.09
N ALA A 24 4.20 2.54 16.03
CA ALA A 24 2.77 2.72 15.91
C ALA A 24 2.01 1.37 15.91
N VAL A 25 2.53 0.37 15.18
CA VAL A 25 1.94 -0.99 15.14
C VAL A 25 2.02 -1.67 16.51
N ARG A 26 3.16 -1.56 17.20
CA ARG A 26 3.36 -2.10 18.56
C ARG A 26 2.40 -1.47 19.58
N ASN A 27 2.25 -0.15 19.50
CA ASN A 27 1.39 0.62 20.41
C ASN A 27 -0.09 0.60 19.99
N ARG A 28 -0.45 -0.12 18.92
CA ARG A 28 -1.80 -0.17 18.35
C ARG A 28 -2.35 1.22 17.99
N GLN A 29 -1.49 2.08 17.50
CA GLN A 29 -1.79 3.46 17.13
C GLN A 29 -2.04 3.54 15.62
N SER A 30 -3.20 4.07 15.22
CA SER A 30 -3.54 4.27 13.81
C SER A 30 -2.60 5.25 13.13
N GLN A 31 -2.27 5.03 11.85
CA GLN A 31 -1.35 5.89 11.10
C GLN A 31 -1.83 6.17 9.68
N LEU A 32 -1.62 7.39 9.23
CA LEU A 32 -1.73 7.79 7.83
C LEU A 32 -0.32 7.86 7.22
N ILE A 33 -0.04 7.03 6.23
CA ILE A 33 1.20 7.07 5.45
C ILE A 33 0.86 7.76 4.12
N TRP A 34 1.38 8.95 3.91
CA TRP A 34 1.01 9.79 2.77
C TRP A 34 2.22 10.32 2.01
N GLY A 35 2.01 10.76 0.77
CA GLY A 35 3.06 11.28 -0.09
C GLY A 35 2.76 10.99 -1.56
N PRO A 36 3.60 11.47 -2.50
CA PRO A 36 3.40 11.30 -3.93
C PRO A 36 3.33 9.83 -4.34
N GLY A 37 2.90 9.59 -5.58
CA GLY A 37 3.06 8.29 -6.22
C GLY A 37 4.53 7.86 -6.18
N ASP A 38 4.76 6.56 -6.21
CA ASP A 38 6.11 5.97 -6.24
C ASP A 38 7.05 6.32 -5.04
N ALA A 39 6.52 6.96 -3.98
CA ALA A 39 7.27 7.26 -2.74
C ALA A 39 7.62 6.03 -1.89
N GLY A 40 7.11 4.83 -2.24
CA GLY A 40 7.41 3.58 -1.54
C GLY A 40 6.46 3.22 -0.39
N LYS A 41 5.27 3.82 -0.31
CA LYS A 41 4.29 3.58 0.78
C LYS A 41 3.91 2.11 0.94
N THR A 42 3.53 1.46 -0.16
CA THR A 42 3.18 0.03 -0.17
C THR A 42 4.37 -0.84 0.24
N PHE A 43 5.58 -0.47 -0.22
CA PHE A 43 6.81 -1.19 0.14
C PHE A 43 7.13 -1.05 1.64
N LEU A 44 6.94 0.14 2.22
CA LEU A 44 7.11 0.37 3.67
C LEU A 44 6.19 -0.53 4.49
N ILE A 45 4.90 -0.63 4.12
CA ILE A 45 3.94 -1.54 4.79
C ILE A 45 4.36 -3.00 4.59
N ALA A 46 4.69 -3.41 3.37
CA ALA A 46 5.08 -4.79 3.08
C ALA A 46 6.33 -5.19 3.88
N ARG A 47 7.31 -4.29 4.00
CA ARG A 47 8.52 -4.51 4.80
C ARG A 47 8.19 -4.66 6.28
N MET A 48 7.42 -3.74 6.85
CA MET A 48 6.98 -3.81 8.23
C MET A 48 6.23 -5.13 8.52
N LEU A 49 5.29 -5.53 7.63
CA LEU A 49 4.55 -6.79 7.79
C LEU A 49 5.45 -8.02 7.72
N ALA A 50 6.50 -8.00 6.87
CA ALA A 50 7.47 -9.10 6.76
C ALA A 50 8.30 -9.29 8.04
N GLU A 51 8.51 -8.21 8.80
CA GLU A 51 9.26 -8.21 10.06
C GLU A 51 8.40 -8.61 11.28
N LEU A 52 7.07 -8.65 11.14
CA LEU A 52 6.19 -9.10 12.21
C LEU A 52 6.28 -10.62 12.42
N PRO A 53 6.21 -11.07 13.68
CA PRO A 53 6.00 -12.48 14.01
C PRO A 53 4.77 -13.04 13.29
N GLU A 54 4.80 -14.30 12.88
CA GLU A 54 3.71 -14.89 12.07
C GLU A 54 2.33 -14.78 12.76
N GLY A 55 2.27 -14.99 14.06
CA GLY A 55 1.03 -14.87 14.83
C GLY A 55 0.43 -13.46 14.82
N GLU A 56 1.27 -12.41 14.81
CA GLU A 56 0.82 -11.02 14.69
C GLU A 56 0.46 -10.67 13.24
N ARG A 57 1.25 -11.16 12.29
CA ARG A 57 1.00 -10.94 10.87
C ARG A 57 -0.35 -11.52 10.42
N ARG A 58 -0.76 -12.68 10.94
CA ARG A 58 -2.08 -13.28 10.67
C ARG A 58 -3.25 -12.38 11.13
N LYS A 59 -3.04 -11.53 12.13
CA LYS A 59 -4.04 -10.56 12.61
C LYS A 59 -4.03 -9.24 11.81
N CYS A 60 -3.16 -9.11 10.82
CA CYS A 60 -3.11 -7.97 9.92
C CYS A 60 -3.98 -8.23 8.69
N ILE A 61 -5.06 -7.48 8.55
CA ILE A 61 -5.96 -7.53 7.41
C ILE A 61 -5.55 -6.45 6.44
N CYS A 62 -5.01 -6.85 5.28
CA CYS A 62 -4.47 -5.95 4.27
C CYS A 62 -5.38 -5.92 3.05
N TRP A 63 -5.65 -4.72 2.56
CA TRP A 63 -6.41 -4.55 1.35
C TRP A 63 -6.07 -3.26 0.60
N ALA A 64 -6.15 -3.31 -0.73
CA ALA A 64 -5.86 -2.19 -1.62
C ALA A 64 -7.16 -1.65 -2.24
N GLY A 65 -7.49 -0.38 -1.91
CA GLY A 65 -8.43 0.43 -2.66
C GLY A 65 -9.92 0.12 -2.53
N PRO A 66 -10.57 0.26 -1.33
CA PRO A 66 -12.03 0.23 -1.30
C PRO A 66 -12.63 1.44 -2.04
N ALA A 67 -13.43 1.15 -3.06
CA ALA A 67 -14.21 2.17 -3.74
C ALA A 67 -15.49 2.54 -2.97
N SER A 68 -16.01 1.63 -2.13
CA SER A 68 -17.25 1.83 -1.38
C SER A 68 -17.18 1.32 0.07
N ARG A 69 -18.11 1.83 0.90
CA ARG A 69 -18.29 1.32 2.27
C ARG A 69 -18.67 -0.16 2.31
N ARG A 70 -19.48 -0.62 1.38
CA ARG A 70 -19.89 -2.02 1.26
C ARG A 70 -18.69 -2.92 1.00
N GLU A 71 -17.88 -2.55 0.04
CA GLU A 71 -16.67 -3.26 -0.36
C GLU A 71 -15.64 -3.33 0.77
N LEU A 72 -15.48 -2.24 1.55
CA LEU A 72 -14.64 -2.26 2.75
C LEU A 72 -15.12 -3.31 3.76
N LEU A 73 -16.44 -3.38 4.04
CA LEU A 73 -17.02 -4.37 4.95
C LEU A 73 -16.75 -5.80 4.46
N GLU A 74 -16.97 -6.06 3.18
CA GLU A 74 -16.79 -7.39 2.57
C GLU A 74 -15.35 -7.88 2.69
N HIS A 75 -14.39 -6.98 2.42
CA HIS A 75 -12.96 -7.33 2.49
C HIS A 75 -12.49 -7.54 3.92
N VAL A 76 -12.93 -6.70 4.86
CA VAL A 76 -12.57 -6.91 6.26
C VAL A 76 -13.16 -8.24 6.79
N ILE A 77 -14.42 -8.56 6.47
CA ILE A 77 -15.02 -9.84 6.86
C ILE A 77 -14.27 -11.02 6.23
N ARG A 78 -13.90 -10.93 4.97
CA ARG A 78 -13.07 -11.94 4.29
C ARG A 78 -11.71 -12.10 4.97
N GLY A 79 -11.06 -10.98 5.31
CA GLY A 79 -9.80 -10.96 6.02
C GLY A 79 -9.91 -11.61 7.42
N LEU A 80 -10.96 -11.29 8.18
CA LEU A 80 -11.24 -11.91 9.47
C LEU A 80 -11.44 -13.43 9.37
N TYR A 81 -12.15 -13.89 8.33
CA TYR A 81 -12.31 -15.32 8.08
C TYR A 81 -10.96 -16.01 7.86
N PHE A 82 -10.10 -15.48 6.98
CA PHE A 82 -8.78 -16.06 6.72
C PHE A 82 -7.78 -15.86 7.87
N ALA A 83 -8.00 -14.87 8.73
CA ALA A 83 -7.26 -14.73 10.00
C ALA A 83 -7.69 -15.76 11.06
N GLY A 84 -8.73 -16.55 10.80
CA GLY A 84 -9.23 -17.59 11.70
C GLY A 84 -10.16 -17.05 12.80
N ASP A 85 -10.84 -15.91 12.57
CA ASP A 85 -11.76 -15.35 13.59
C ASP A 85 -12.90 -16.32 13.93
N PRO A 86 -13.04 -16.71 15.22
CA PRO A 86 -14.02 -17.73 15.63
C PRO A 86 -15.47 -17.31 15.33
N LEU A 87 -15.80 -16.02 15.54
CA LEU A 87 -17.16 -15.52 15.34
C LEU A 87 -17.54 -15.58 13.87
N VAL A 88 -16.62 -15.15 12.98
CA VAL A 88 -16.90 -15.16 11.52
C VAL A 88 -17.05 -16.60 11.04
N HIS A 89 -16.18 -17.51 11.47
CA HIS A 89 -16.32 -18.94 11.17
C HIS A 89 -17.63 -19.55 11.68
N GLU A 90 -18.03 -19.20 12.90
CA GLU A 90 -19.32 -19.65 13.47
C GLU A 90 -20.50 -19.17 12.60
N LYS A 91 -20.52 -17.88 12.23
CA LYS A 91 -21.62 -17.32 11.43
C LYS A 91 -21.71 -17.96 10.04
N VAL A 92 -20.55 -18.17 9.37
CA VAL A 92 -20.50 -18.84 8.05
C VAL A 92 -21.03 -20.28 8.16
N ARG A 93 -20.61 -21.04 9.18
CA ARG A 93 -21.07 -22.42 9.40
C ARG A 93 -22.56 -22.49 9.76
N ALA A 94 -23.04 -21.59 10.63
CA ALA A 94 -24.44 -21.53 11.03
C ALA A 94 -25.37 -21.31 9.84
N ASP A 95 -24.94 -20.51 8.86
CA ASP A 95 -25.67 -20.29 7.60
C ASP A 95 -25.41 -21.41 6.57
N ARG A 96 -24.71 -22.50 6.92
CA ARG A 96 -24.37 -23.66 6.07
C ARG A 96 -23.50 -23.33 4.87
N PHE A 97 -22.56 -22.41 5.02
CA PHE A 97 -21.54 -22.07 4.03
C PHE A 97 -20.16 -22.60 4.43
N THR A 98 -19.30 -22.73 3.43
CA THR A 98 -17.89 -23.16 3.56
C THR A 98 -16.97 -22.10 2.98
N GLU A 99 -15.66 -22.29 3.11
CA GLU A 99 -14.66 -21.42 2.48
C GLU A 99 -14.87 -21.26 0.98
N ALA A 100 -15.16 -22.34 0.28
CA ALA A 100 -15.41 -22.33 -1.18
C ALA A 100 -16.59 -21.42 -1.58
N ASN A 101 -17.52 -21.18 -0.67
CA ASN A 101 -18.73 -20.38 -0.88
C ASN A 101 -18.72 -19.07 -0.09
N LEU A 102 -17.60 -18.70 0.52
CA LEU A 102 -17.49 -17.50 1.39
C LEU A 102 -17.93 -16.22 0.67
N ALA A 103 -17.49 -16.01 -0.57
CA ALA A 103 -17.89 -14.85 -1.36
C ALA A 103 -19.42 -14.77 -1.49
N ARG A 104 -20.07 -15.88 -1.88
CA ARG A 104 -21.52 -15.95 -2.00
C ARG A 104 -22.25 -15.72 -0.67
N TRP A 105 -21.66 -16.17 0.46
CA TRP A 105 -22.21 -15.88 1.78
C TRP A 105 -22.15 -14.39 2.08
N ILE A 106 -21.00 -13.74 1.84
CA ILE A 106 -20.80 -12.29 2.04
C ILE A 106 -21.80 -11.50 1.20
N ASP A 107 -21.96 -11.83 -0.09
CA ASP A 107 -22.88 -11.16 -1.02
C ASP A 107 -24.34 -11.19 -0.54
N LYS A 108 -24.75 -12.28 0.11
CA LYS A 108 -26.10 -12.44 0.66
C LYS A 108 -26.34 -11.63 1.94
N GLN A 109 -25.29 -11.15 2.61
CA GLN A 109 -25.45 -10.40 3.85
C GLN A 109 -25.81 -8.93 3.57
N SER A 110 -26.68 -8.36 4.40
CA SER A 110 -26.88 -6.91 4.39
C SER A 110 -25.64 -6.19 4.94
N ALA A 111 -25.39 -4.95 4.49
CA ALA A 111 -24.32 -4.12 5.02
C ALA A 111 -24.41 -3.93 6.55
N LEU A 112 -25.64 -3.86 7.08
CA LEU A 112 -25.86 -3.77 8.52
C LEU A 112 -25.38 -5.02 9.27
N ARG A 113 -25.69 -6.23 8.73
CA ARG A 113 -25.25 -7.51 9.31
C ARG A 113 -23.72 -7.65 9.26
N LEU A 114 -23.09 -7.36 8.10
CA LEU A 114 -21.64 -7.40 7.98
C LEU A 114 -20.96 -6.42 8.96
N ARG A 115 -21.51 -5.20 9.10
CA ARG A 115 -21.03 -4.22 10.07
C ARG A 115 -21.14 -4.75 11.50
N GLY A 116 -22.25 -5.35 11.89
CA GLY A 116 -22.43 -5.97 13.21
C GLY A 116 -21.38 -7.04 13.49
N ILE A 117 -21.15 -7.95 12.54
CA ILE A 117 -20.13 -9.01 12.66
C ILE A 117 -18.75 -8.39 12.80
N LEU A 118 -18.40 -7.40 11.94
CA LEU A 118 -17.12 -6.71 11.97
C LEU A 118 -16.85 -6.14 13.38
N PHE A 119 -17.77 -5.35 13.92
CA PHE A 119 -17.57 -4.72 15.23
C PHE A 119 -17.41 -5.75 16.35
N THR A 120 -18.25 -6.79 16.38
CA THR A 120 -18.14 -7.83 17.40
C THR A 120 -16.83 -8.62 17.29
N ALA A 121 -16.36 -8.92 16.08
CA ALA A 121 -15.11 -9.63 15.86
C ALA A 121 -13.90 -8.76 16.27
N THR A 122 -13.89 -7.48 15.83
CA THR A 122 -12.76 -6.58 16.09
C THR A 122 -12.68 -6.10 17.55
N GLU A 123 -13.78 -5.99 18.27
CA GLU A 123 -13.80 -5.73 19.71
C GLU A 123 -13.19 -6.87 20.52
N ARG A 124 -13.28 -8.10 20.05
CA ARG A 124 -12.76 -9.31 20.75
C ARG A 124 -11.35 -9.68 20.31
N GLY A 125 -11.00 -9.39 19.07
CA GLY A 125 -9.73 -9.73 18.46
C GLY A 125 -8.73 -8.58 18.48
N GLU A 126 -7.44 -8.91 18.36
CA GLU A 126 -6.37 -7.90 18.28
C GLU A 126 -6.00 -7.61 16.83
N TYR A 127 -7.00 -7.41 15.97
CA TYR A 127 -6.79 -7.16 14.55
C TYR A 127 -6.21 -5.78 14.27
N ARG A 128 -5.54 -5.65 13.12
CA ARG A 128 -4.98 -4.42 12.56
C ARG A 128 -5.41 -4.32 11.09
N LEU A 129 -5.90 -3.18 10.67
CA LEU A 129 -6.35 -2.98 9.28
C LEU A 129 -5.33 -2.15 8.52
N PHE A 130 -4.85 -2.67 7.40
CA PHE A 130 -3.96 -1.97 6.47
C PHE A 130 -4.70 -1.71 5.17
N LEU A 131 -4.99 -0.45 4.89
CA LEU A 131 -5.74 -0.02 3.72
C LEU A 131 -4.82 0.76 2.79
N ASP A 132 -4.43 0.14 1.69
CA ASP A 132 -3.52 0.74 0.72
C ASP A 132 -4.27 1.45 -0.42
N HIS A 133 -3.66 2.44 -1.05
CA HIS A 133 -4.18 3.17 -2.21
C HIS A 133 -5.52 3.87 -2.05
N LEU A 134 -5.82 4.37 -0.86
CA LEU A 134 -7.02 5.19 -0.63
C LEU A 134 -6.73 6.68 -0.88
N SER A 135 -7.23 7.21 -2.00
CA SER A 135 -7.17 8.66 -2.26
C SER A 135 -8.03 9.02 -3.49
N PRO A 136 -8.93 9.97 -3.39
CA PRO A 136 -9.47 10.57 -2.18
C PRO A 136 -10.41 9.62 -1.41
N VAL A 137 -10.38 9.69 -0.09
CA VAL A 137 -11.27 8.86 0.75
C VAL A 137 -12.64 9.53 0.86
N SER A 138 -13.70 8.79 0.52
CA SER A 138 -15.07 9.31 0.64
C SER A 138 -15.48 9.50 2.10
N HIS A 139 -16.40 10.43 2.35
CA HIS A 139 -16.94 10.68 3.69
C HIS A 139 -17.56 9.41 4.31
N ALA A 140 -18.30 8.63 3.51
CA ALA A 140 -18.93 7.39 3.97
C ALA A 140 -17.93 6.33 4.46
N ILE A 141 -16.77 6.20 3.79
CA ILE A 141 -15.68 5.35 4.23
C ILE A 141 -15.04 5.90 5.50
N THR A 142 -14.77 7.21 5.54
CA THR A 142 -14.17 7.86 6.72
C THR A 142 -15.01 7.67 7.96
N GLU A 143 -16.33 7.81 7.88
CA GLU A 143 -17.23 7.59 9.03
C GLU A 143 -17.21 6.13 9.52
N LEU A 144 -17.10 5.16 8.62
CA LEU A 144 -16.92 3.77 9.02
C LEU A 144 -15.55 3.55 9.69
N LEU A 145 -14.48 4.13 9.14
CA LEU A 145 -13.14 4.05 9.73
C LEU A 145 -13.08 4.70 11.11
N LYS A 146 -13.71 5.85 11.32
CA LYS A 146 -13.84 6.47 12.65
C LYS A 146 -14.48 5.51 13.66
N GLN A 147 -15.56 4.84 13.26
CA GLN A 147 -16.23 3.88 14.14
C GLN A 147 -15.31 2.69 14.45
N ILE A 148 -14.57 2.17 13.48
CA ILE A 148 -13.60 1.08 13.67
C ILE A 148 -12.49 1.52 14.65
N VAL A 149 -11.93 2.71 14.46
CA VAL A 149 -10.84 3.21 15.32
C VAL A 149 -11.33 3.54 16.73
N TYR A 150 -12.41 4.33 16.85
CA TYR A 150 -12.79 4.87 18.15
C TYR A 150 -13.71 3.95 18.95
N ARG A 151 -14.62 3.22 18.30
CA ARG A 151 -15.55 2.31 18.98
C ARG A 151 -14.97 0.92 19.15
N ALA A 152 -14.49 0.29 18.08
CA ALA A 152 -13.92 -1.05 18.15
C ALA A 152 -12.45 -1.06 18.62
N LYS A 153 -11.83 0.12 18.79
CA LYS A 153 -10.42 0.26 19.19
C LYS A 153 -9.44 -0.52 18.30
N THR A 154 -9.81 -0.68 17.03
CA THR A 154 -9.02 -1.39 16.04
C THR A 154 -8.17 -0.40 15.27
N PRO A 155 -6.83 -0.50 15.32
CA PRO A 155 -5.97 0.42 14.62
C PRO A 155 -6.08 0.26 13.10
N VAL A 156 -6.07 1.40 12.41
CA VAL A 156 -6.15 1.49 10.95
C VAL A 156 -4.90 2.20 10.42
N TYR A 157 -4.20 1.53 9.54
CA TYR A 157 -3.02 2.04 8.81
C TYR A 157 -3.44 2.31 7.38
N LEU A 158 -3.50 3.59 7.02
CA LEU A 158 -4.01 4.05 5.74
C LEU A 158 -2.87 4.57 4.87
N THR A 159 -2.79 4.16 3.61
CA THR A 159 -1.93 4.88 2.66
C THR A 159 -2.77 5.79 1.76
N GLY A 160 -2.32 7.03 1.64
CA GLY A 160 -2.91 8.02 0.75
C GLY A 160 -1.92 8.46 -0.34
N ARG A 161 -2.42 8.58 -1.58
CA ARG A 161 -1.66 9.19 -2.66
C ARG A 161 -2.02 10.67 -2.69
N GLY A 162 -1.04 11.54 -2.46
CA GLY A 162 -1.22 12.97 -2.52
C GLY A 162 -0.15 13.71 -1.72
N CYS A 163 0.02 15.00 -2.04
CA CYS A 163 0.97 15.90 -1.39
C CYS A 163 0.24 16.92 -0.50
N SER A 164 -1.08 16.85 -0.39
CA SER A 164 -1.91 17.78 0.39
C SER A 164 -3.10 17.10 1.07
N GLN A 165 -3.65 17.78 2.06
CA GLN A 165 -4.87 17.35 2.74
C GLN A 165 -6.05 17.16 1.77
N ALA A 166 -6.18 18.06 0.78
CA ALA A 166 -7.27 18.01 -0.19
C ALA A 166 -7.24 16.73 -1.04
N GLU A 167 -6.04 16.27 -1.39
CA GLU A 167 -5.84 15.05 -2.18
C GLU A 167 -6.08 13.78 -1.37
N ILE A 168 -5.83 13.80 -0.06
CA ILE A 168 -6.11 12.68 0.85
C ILE A 168 -7.61 12.61 1.16
N GLY A 169 -8.31 13.74 1.15
CA GLY A 169 -9.74 13.83 1.41
C GLY A 169 -10.09 13.76 2.89
N SER A 170 -11.33 13.33 3.18
CA SER A 170 -11.93 13.38 4.52
C SER A 170 -11.20 12.51 5.56
N ALA A 171 -10.45 11.49 5.15
CA ALA A 171 -9.67 10.64 6.05
C ALA A 171 -8.56 11.40 6.78
N TRP A 172 -8.12 12.55 6.27
CA TRP A 172 -7.15 13.42 6.97
C TRP A 172 -7.60 13.76 8.40
N SER A 173 -8.88 13.98 8.60
CA SER A 173 -9.45 14.31 9.92
C SER A 173 -9.38 13.16 10.94
N LEU A 174 -9.18 11.92 10.50
CA LEU A 174 -9.00 10.77 11.37
C LEU A 174 -7.60 10.77 12.03
N TYR A 175 -6.63 11.40 11.39
CA TYR A 175 -5.22 11.47 11.78
C TYR A 175 -4.83 12.94 12.03
N TRP A 176 -5.44 13.55 13.05
CA TRP A 176 -5.47 15.01 13.28
C TRP A 176 -4.17 15.61 13.81
N THR A 177 -3.24 14.78 14.35
CA THR A 177 -1.90 15.22 14.76
C THR A 177 -0.81 14.65 13.87
N ASP A 178 0.35 15.30 13.82
CA ASP A 178 1.50 14.85 13.04
C ASP A 178 2.05 13.51 13.55
N GLU A 179 1.87 13.20 14.83
CA GLU A 179 2.21 11.91 15.43
C GLU A 179 1.49 10.73 14.76
N TYR A 180 0.30 10.97 14.21
CA TYR A 180 -0.49 9.95 13.49
C TYR A 180 -0.24 9.97 11.98
N ARG A 181 0.82 10.66 11.51
CA ARG A 181 1.11 10.80 10.09
C ARG A 181 2.57 10.49 9.79
N ILE A 182 2.80 9.69 8.77
CA ILE A 182 4.12 9.42 8.20
C ILE A 182 4.12 9.98 6.79
N HIS A 183 4.92 11.03 6.56
CA HIS A 183 5.10 11.61 5.25
C HIS A 183 6.25 10.94 4.52
N LEU A 184 5.99 10.38 3.33
CA LEU A 184 7.01 9.84 2.43
C LEU A 184 7.21 10.79 1.25
N GLY A 185 8.20 11.66 1.34
CA GLY A 185 8.66 12.51 0.25
C GLY A 185 9.75 11.85 -0.61
N PRO A 186 10.49 12.63 -1.40
CA PRO A 186 11.72 12.19 -2.04
C PRO A 186 12.73 11.61 -1.04
N MET A 187 13.53 10.66 -1.48
CA MET A 187 14.64 10.12 -0.66
C MET A 187 15.78 11.16 -0.54
N PRO A 188 16.59 11.09 0.53
CA PRO A 188 17.87 11.77 0.55
C PRO A 188 18.73 11.38 -0.65
N GLU A 189 19.49 12.31 -1.21
CA GLU A 189 20.26 12.09 -2.44
C GLU A 189 21.21 10.89 -2.34
N ASN A 190 21.91 10.75 -1.21
CA ASN A 190 22.82 9.62 -0.99
C ASN A 190 22.09 8.27 -1.03
N ALA A 191 20.90 8.18 -0.42
CA ALA A 191 20.08 6.98 -0.45
C ALA A 191 19.52 6.70 -1.87
N ALA A 192 19.14 7.75 -2.60
CA ALA A 192 18.69 7.60 -3.99
C ALA A 192 19.82 7.09 -4.89
N ARG A 193 21.05 7.61 -4.74
CA ARG A 193 22.26 7.13 -5.45
C ARG A 193 22.54 5.66 -5.13
N GLU A 194 22.49 5.28 -3.86
CA GLU A 194 22.66 3.87 -3.45
C GLU A 194 21.59 2.96 -4.10
N LEU A 195 20.34 3.38 -4.11
CA LEU A 195 19.26 2.63 -4.77
C LEU A 195 19.50 2.48 -6.27
N VAL A 196 19.98 3.52 -6.97
CA VAL A 196 20.34 3.46 -8.39
C VAL A 196 21.40 2.39 -8.64
N GLU A 197 22.47 2.34 -7.84
CA GLU A 197 23.53 1.33 -8.01
C GLU A 197 23.01 -0.10 -7.76
N ILE A 198 22.09 -0.28 -6.82
CA ILE A 198 21.44 -1.58 -6.60
C ILE A 198 20.57 -1.97 -7.79
N CYS A 199 19.80 -1.03 -8.33
CA CYS A 199 18.95 -1.27 -9.50
C CYS A 199 19.79 -1.57 -10.74
N ILE A 200 20.89 -0.87 -10.98
CA ILE A 200 21.82 -1.14 -12.09
C ILE A 200 22.27 -2.62 -12.04
N ARG A 201 22.77 -3.07 -10.89
CA ARG A 201 23.18 -4.47 -10.72
C ARG A 201 22.03 -5.46 -10.85
N ARG A 202 20.88 -5.15 -10.27
CA ARG A 202 19.69 -6.01 -10.28
C ARG A 202 19.15 -6.25 -11.67
N PHE A 203 19.12 -5.22 -12.50
CA PHE A 203 18.58 -5.26 -13.86
C PHE A 203 19.65 -5.53 -14.93
N GLY A 204 20.91 -5.75 -14.52
CA GLY A 204 22.01 -6.12 -15.45
C GLY A 204 22.41 -4.99 -16.38
N LEU A 205 22.31 -3.73 -15.92
CA LEU A 205 22.64 -2.55 -16.72
C LEU A 205 24.16 -2.25 -16.75
N ASP A 206 24.97 -3.00 -15.98
CA ASP A 206 26.41 -2.78 -15.86
C ASP A 206 27.17 -2.89 -17.20
N SER A 207 26.59 -3.56 -18.19
CA SER A 207 27.17 -3.71 -19.53
C SER A 207 26.96 -2.50 -20.43
N LEU A 208 26.17 -1.51 -20.02
CA LEU A 208 25.85 -0.31 -20.78
C LEU A 208 26.77 0.87 -20.37
N ASP A 209 26.93 1.84 -21.30
CA ASP A 209 27.54 3.13 -20.95
C ASP A 209 26.56 3.95 -20.08
N LEU A 210 26.85 4.04 -18.80
CA LEU A 210 26.05 4.71 -17.80
C LEU A 210 26.55 6.13 -17.47
N GLY A 211 27.43 6.72 -18.28
CA GLY A 211 28.09 7.99 -17.97
C GLY A 211 27.14 9.13 -17.61
N GLY A 212 26.09 9.35 -18.42
CA GLY A 212 25.04 10.34 -18.11
C GLY A 212 23.79 9.75 -17.47
N PHE A 213 23.61 8.44 -17.55
CA PHE A 213 22.37 7.74 -17.14
C PHE A 213 22.05 7.94 -15.65
N ARG A 214 23.05 7.85 -14.78
CA ARG A 214 22.86 7.95 -13.32
C ARG A 214 22.28 9.31 -12.91
N GLU A 215 22.85 10.38 -13.43
CA GLU A 215 22.43 11.76 -13.10
C GLU A 215 21.05 12.07 -13.72
N ASP A 216 20.83 11.68 -14.95
CA ASP A 216 19.54 11.83 -15.62
C ASP A 216 18.45 11.06 -14.87
N LEU A 217 18.73 9.82 -14.43
CA LEU A 217 17.80 8.99 -13.67
C LEU A 217 17.43 9.61 -12.34
N LEU A 218 18.41 10.11 -11.57
CA LEU A 218 18.17 10.79 -10.30
C LEU A 218 17.33 12.04 -10.49
N HIS A 219 17.66 12.86 -11.48
CA HIS A 219 16.94 14.09 -11.77
C HIS A 219 15.48 13.78 -12.21
N LEU A 220 15.28 12.90 -13.19
CA LEU A 220 13.97 12.60 -13.75
C LEU A 220 13.07 11.79 -12.84
N SER A 221 13.62 10.96 -11.95
CA SER A 221 12.86 10.25 -10.94
C SER A 221 12.41 11.13 -9.77
N GLY A 222 13.00 12.32 -9.62
CA GLY A 222 12.77 13.21 -8.47
C GLY A 222 13.11 12.53 -7.14
N HIS A 223 14.10 11.62 -7.12
CA HIS A 223 14.52 10.82 -5.97
C HIS A 223 13.38 9.94 -5.38
N LEU A 224 12.35 9.63 -6.16
CA LEU A 224 11.28 8.74 -5.72
C LEU A 224 11.67 7.27 -5.96
N PRO A 225 11.69 6.41 -4.94
CA PRO A 225 12.21 5.05 -5.06
C PRO A 225 11.47 4.21 -6.11
N GLY A 226 10.16 4.31 -6.18
CA GLY A 226 9.37 3.57 -7.18
C GLY A 226 9.66 4.04 -8.60
N SER A 227 9.91 5.35 -8.81
CA SER A 227 10.31 5.91 -10.10
C SER A 227 11.69 5.40 -10.52
N ILE A 228 12.67 5.39 -9.61
CA ILE A 228 14.01 4.86 -9.86
C ILE A 228 13.93 3.40 -10.30
N VAL A 229 13.24 2.55 -9.54
CA VAL A 229 13.10 1.12 -9.85
C VAL A 229 12.45 0.90 -11.21
N LYS A 230 11.32 1.56 -11.50
CA LYS A 230 10.59 1.41 -12.77
C LYS A 230 11.41 1.89 -13.97
N MET A 231 12.13 3.00 -13.82
CA MET A 231 12.96 3.54 -14.91
C MET A 231 14.18 2.63 -15.17
N CYS A 232 14.79 2.03 -14.15
CA CYS A 232 15.83 1.02 -14.33
C CYS A 232 15.29 -0.26 -14.96
N GLU A 233 14.09 -0.72 -14.58
CA GLU A 233 13.43 -1.86 -15.21
C GLU A 233 13.17 -1.62 -16.70
N LEU A 234 12.66 -0.44 -17.07
CA LEU A 234 12.49 -0.04 -18.47
C LEU A 234 13.85 0.03 -19.20
N ALA A 235 14.88 0.59 -18.53
CA ALA A 235 16.22 0.69 -19.12
C ALA A 235 16.83 -0.66 -19.49
N ALA A 236 16.39 -1.75 -18.88
CA ALA A 236 16.85 -3.10 -19.23
C ALA A 236 16.24 -3.63 -20.55
N GLU A 237 15.18 -2.99 -21.06
CA GLU A 237 14.56 -3.41 -22.34
C GLU A 237 15.38 -2.94 -23.55
N PRO A 238 15.72 -3.83 -24.52
CA PRO A 238 16.55 -3.47 -25.69
C PRO A 238 16.03 -2.30 -26.53
N ARG A 239 14.72 -2.04 -26.53
CA ARG A 239 14.12 -0.93 -27.29
C ARG A 239 14.61 0.45 -26.84
N TYR A 240 15.09 0.56 -25.62
CA TYR A 240 15.66 1.81 -25.08
C TYR A 240 17.16 1.91 -25.27
N HIS A 241 17.79 0.95 -25.98
CA HIS A 241 19.23 1.00 -26.25
C HIS A 241 19.53 1.62 -27.61
N TYR A 242 20.66 2.30 -27.69
CA TYR A 242 21.33 2.70 -28.91
C TYR A 242 22.81 2.38 -28.77
N GLY A 243 23.23 1.24 -29.37
CA GLY A 243 24.53 0.66 -29.04
C GLY A 243 24.57 0.26 -27.57
N ASP A 244 25.52 0.78 -26.84
CA ASP A 244 25.71 0.61 -25.40
C ASP A 244 25.05 1.69 -24.52
N GLN A 245 24.41 2.70 -25.14
CA GLN A 245 23.78 3.83 -24.44
C GLN A 245 22.29 3.65 -24.24
N VAL A 246 21.76 4.18 -23.11
CA VAL A 246 20.31 4.23 -22.82
C VAL A 246 19.68 5.51 -23.40
N LYS A 247 18.60 5.35 -24.17
CA LYS A 247 17.79 6.47 -24.71
C LYS A 247 16.92 7.09 -23.64
N MET A 248 17.49 7.82 -22.71
CA MET A 248 16.81 8.34 -21.51
C MET A 248 15.54 9.15 -21.81
N ARG A 249 15.53 9.97 -22.88
CA ARG A 249 14.36 10.78 -23.26
C ARG A 249 13.17 9.91 -23.66
N LEU A 250 13.39 8.86 -24.46
CA LEU A 250 12.35 7.93 -24.86
C LEU A 250 11.80 7.15 -23.67
N LEU A 251 12.70 6.62 -22.85
CA LEU A 251 12.36 5.90 -21.63
C LEU A 251 11.50 6.76 -20.69
N HIS A 252 11.89 8.01 -20.46
CA HIS A 252 11.16 8.92 -19.58
C HIS A 252 9.75 9.25 -20.10
N VAL A 253 9.60 9.45 -21.41
CA VAL A 253 8.28 9.66 -22.04
C VAL A 253 7.39 8.44 -21.80
N ASP A 254 7.88 7.23 -22.05
CA ASP A 254 7.11 5.99 -21.85
C ASP A 254 6.77 5.76 -20.36
N TYR A 255 7.69 6.05 -19.45
CA TYR A 255 7.43 6.03 -18.01
C TYR A 255 6.25 6.95 -17.63
N LEU A 256 6.25 8.20 -18.11
CA LEU A 256 5.17 9.15 -17.85
C LEU A 256 3.82 8.70 -18.44
N LEU A 257 3.83 8.10 -19.63
CA LEU A 257 2.63 7.58 -20.29
C LEU A 257 2.05 6.39 -19.54
N GLN A 258 2.88 5.49 -19.02
CA GLN A 258 2.44 4.39 -18.20
C GLN A 258 1.81 4.89 -16.88
N GLY A 259 2.41 5.88 -16.23
CA GLY A 259 1.87 6.51 -15.03
C GLY A 259 0.47 7.10 -15.23
N LYS A 260 0.21 7.69 -16.39
CA LYS A 260 -1.12 8.24 -16.73
C LYS A 260 -2.17 7.15 -16.99
N ARG A 261 -1.82 6.00 -17.56
CA ARG A 261 -2.75 4.89 -17.81
C ARG A 261 -3.32 4.29 -16.50
N PHE A 262 -2.57 4.32 -15.41
CA PHE A 262 -3.01 3.84 -14.10
C PHE A 262 -3.69 4.92 -13.24
N SER A 263 -3.71 6.18 -13.67
CA SER A 263 -4.28 7.31 -12.94
C SER A 263 -5.68 7.71 -13.43
N SER A 264 -6.17 7.13 -14.52
CA SER A 264 -7.51 7.40 -15.03
C SER A 264 -8.53 6.62 -14.21
N PRO A 265 -9.46 7.28 -13.47
CA PRO A 265 -10.64 6.57 -13.00
C PRO A 265 -11.41 6.08 -14.23
N SER A 266 -11.87 4.86 -14.22
CA SER A 266 -12.82 4.33 -15.20
C SER A 266 -14.16 5.08 -15.03
N SER A 267 -14.23 6.30 -15.57
CA SER A 267 -15.47 6.99 -15.85
C SER A 267 -15.82 6.71 -17.28
N TYR A 268 -16.58 5.66 -17.53
CA TYR A 268 -17.52 5.50 -18.64
C TYR A 268 -18.17 4.10 -18.53
N ALA A 269 -19.23 4.02 -17.73
CA ALA A 269 -20.34 3.15 -18.01
C ALA A 269 -21.58 3.87 -17.51
N SER A 270 -22.21 4.57 -18.43
CA SER A 270 -23.61 5.02 -18.37
C SER A 270 -24.57 3.85 -18.33
#